data_1da9667b1b634f2406595844cf47d51b
#
_entry.id   1da9667b1b634f2406595844cf47d51b
#
_cell.length_a   1.000
_cell.length_b   1.000
_cell.length_c   1.000
_cell.angle_alpha   90.00
_cell.angle_beta   90.00
_cell.angle_gamma   90.00
#
_symmetry.space_group_name_H-M   'P 1'
#
loop_
_entity.id
_entity.type
_entity.pdbx_description
1 polymer ?
#
loop_
_entity_poly.entity_id
_entity_poly.type
_entity_poly.pdbx_seq_one_letter_code
_entity_poly.pdbx_strand_id
1 'polypeptide(L)'
;SGLATSQQIRSALEDFKKSGKFIYAYGDYIPQSAYYVASVADSIFVNPLGNVEIKGLASVITFFKGALDKLDVQPEIFYCGKFKSATEPFRMEKMSDPNRKQLAALQSTVWSTYLQAFAEHTHADTATINQWAQTGAIQTAAQALSHHLIDGIRYKDQIEDLLRRKSGLGKDDEIRLVSIGKYSGKPGSDKDGGAKIALIIAQGE
;
A
#
# COMPACT_ATOMS: atom_id res chain seq x y z
N SER A 1 -4.10 -0.94 -6.85
CA SER A 1 -3.48 -2.27 -6.81
C SER A 1 -3.84 -2.96 -5.50
N GLY A 2 -4.10 -4.28 -5.52
CA GLY A 2 -4.37 -5.06 -4.33
C GLY A 2 -3.12 -5.24 -3.45
N LEU A 3 -3.30 -5.64 -2.19
CA LEU A 3 -2.18 -5.88 -1.25
C LEU A 3 -1.15 -6.87 -1.82
N ALA A 4 -1.59 -7.93 -2.52
CA ALA A 4 -0.70 -8.91 -3.12
C ALA A 4 0.28 -8.28 -4.14
N THR A 5 -0.20 -7.38 -5.01
CA THR A 5 0.66 -6.64 -5.95
C THR A 5 1.64 -5.73 -5.21
N SER A 6 1.19 -5.02 -4.19
CA SER A 6 2.06 -4.17 -3.35
C SER A 6 3.14 -4.99 -2.65
N GLN A 7 2.81 -6.19 -2.20
CA GLN A 7 3.72 -7.13 -1.57
C GLN A 7 4.79 -7.64 -2.55
N GLN A 8 4.40 -7.96 -3.80
CA GLN A 8 5.35 -8.35 -4.85
C GLN A 8 6.32 -7.21 -5.18
N ILE A 9 5.81 -5.98 -5.31
CA ILE A 9 6.65 -4.80 -5.55
C ILE A 9 7.62 -4.60 -4.39
N ARG A 10 7.13 -4.69 -3.14
CA ARG A 10 7.97 -4.58 -1.94
C ARG A 10 9.10 -5.62 -1.97
N SER A 11 8.80 -6.90 -2.20
CA SER A 11 9.79 -7.97 -2.28
C SER A 11 10.82 -7.72 -3.40
N ALA A 12 10.40 -7.22 -4.55
CA ALA A 12 11.31 -6.87 -5.64
C ALA A 12 12.25 -5.71 -5.26
N LEU A 13 11.76 -4.71 -4.50
CA LEU A 13 12.58 -3.62 -3.99
C LEU A 13 13.57 -4.09 -2.92
N GLU A 14 13.15 -4.98 -2.03
CA GLU A 14 14.02 -5.61 -1.02
C GLU A 14 15.14 -6.42 -1.70
N ASP A 15 14.83 -7.13 -2.77
CA ASP A 15 15.81 -7.84 -3.57
C ASP A 15 16.76 -6.89 -4.31
N PHE A 16 16.24 -5.80 -4.85
CA PHE A 16 17.04 -4.75 -5.47
C PHE A 16 18.05 -4.15 -4.48
N LYS A 17 17.68 -3.93 -3.23
CA LYS A 17 18.60 -3.42 -2.18
C LYS A 17 19.81 -4.33 -1.97
N LYS A 18 19.69 -5.64 -2.15
CA LYS A 18 20.81 -6.59 -2.04
C LYS A 18 21.92 -6.31 -3.05
N SER A 19 21.61 -5.59 -4.14
CA SER A 19 22.63 -5.17 -5.10
C SER A 19 23.53 -4.02 -4.62
N GLY A 20 23.29 -3.48 -3.41
CA GLY A 20 24.02 -2.35 -2.84
C GLY A 20 23.61 -0.99 -3.41
N LYS A 21 22.56 -0.93 -4.24
CA LYS A 21 22.02 0.31 -4.78
C LYS A 21 20.99 0.91 -3.82
N PHE A 22 20.93 2.24 -3.77
CA PHE A 22 19.99 2.95 -2.91
C PHE A 22 18.62 3.11 -3.55
N ILE A 23 17.61 3.26 -2.70
CA ILE A 23 16.22 3.55 -3.08
C ILE A 23 15.79 4.81 -2.33
N TYR A 24 15.33 5.82 -3.06
CA TYR A 24 14.66 6.99 -2.50
C TYR A 24 13.19 6.98 -2.88
N ALA A 25 12.32 7.22 -1.92
CA ALA A 25 10.90 7.45 -2.14
C ALA A 25 10.58 8.94 -1.96
N TYR A 26 9.76 9.49 -2.85
CA TYR A 26 9.29 10.86 -2.77
C TYR A 26 7.82 10.95 -3.18
N GLY A 27 7.06 11.77 -2.48
CA GLY A 27 5.67 12.06 -2.83
C GLY A 27 5.18 13.37 -2.22
N ASP A 28 4.20 13.99 -2.87
CA ASP A 28 3.46 15.13 -2.31
C ASP A 28 2.45 14.64 -1.28
N TYR A 29 1.84 13.50 -1.52
CA TYR A 29 0.94 12.77 -0.63
C TYR A 29 1.24 11.28 -0.75
N ILE A 30 1.51 10.64 0.37
CA ILE A 30 1.80 9.20 0.41
C ILE A 30 0.67 8.48 1.16
N PRO A 31 -0.31 7.90 0.43
CA PRO A 31 -1.36 7.11 1.05
C PRO A 31 -0.78 5.84 1.70
N GLN A 32 -1.47 5.31 2.71
CA GLN A 32 -1.04 4.16 3.50
C GLN A 32 -0.57 2.96 2.67
N SER A 33 -1.25 2.66 1.54
CA SER A 33 -0.85 1.58 0.63
C SER A 33 0.43 1.87 -0.15
N ALA A 34 0.70 3.14 -0.49
CA ALA A 34 1.96 3.55 -1.10
C ALA A 34 3.08 3.60 -0.07
N TYR A 35 2.78 4.02 1.18
CA TYR A 35 3.75 4.01 2.26
C TYR A 35 4.23 2.59 2.59
N TYR A 36 3.36 1.58 2.49
CA TYR A 36 3.74 0.18 2.63
C TYR A 36 4.86 -0.23 1.66
N VAL A 37 4.81 0.27 0.43
CA VAL A 37 5.87 0.02 -0.56
C VAL A 37 7.08 0.91 -0.31
N ALA A 38 6.85 2.20 -0.02
CA ALA A 38 7.90 3.18 0.22
C ALA A 38 8.77 2.85 1.45
N SER A 39 8.20 2.16 2.45
CA SER A 39 8.93 1.80 3.69
C SER A 39 10.11 0.84 3.50
N VAL A 40 10.30 0.29 2.29
CA VAL A 40 11.54 -0.43 1.91
C VAL A 40 12.67 0.54 1.58
N ALA A 41 12.38 1.78 1.20
CA ALA A 41 13.38 2.73 0.75
C ALA A 41 14.42 3.03 1.84
N ASP A 42 15.62 3.42 1.40
CA ASP A 42 16.69 3.89 2.30
C ASP A 42 16.40 5.29 2.85
N SER A 43 15.58 6.05 2.13
CA SER A 43 15.05 7.34 2.61
C SER A 43 13.73 7.67 1.93
N ILE A 44 12.81 8.19 2.73
CA ILE A 44 11.48 8.65 2.30
C ILE A 44 11.41 10.16 2.51
N PHE A 45 11.02 10.88 1.47
CA PHE A 45 10.87 12.32 1.50
C PHE A 45 9.45 12.73 1.12
N VAL A 46 8.94 13.78 1.73
CA VAL A 46 7.62 14.32 1.45
C VAL A 46 7.74 15.82 1.20
N ASN A 47 6.88 16.32 0.31
CA ASN A 47 6.74 17.75 0.05
C ASN A 47 6.38 18.52 1.33
N PRO A 48 6.87 19.75 1.55
CA PRO A 48 6.54 20.55 2.76
C PRO A 48 5.04 20.74 3.02
N LEU A 49 4.21 20.75 1.97
CA LEU A 49 2.75 20.85 2.08
C LEU A 49 2.05 19.49 1.99
N GLY A 50 2.83 18.41 1.94
CA GLY A 50 2.33 17.05 1.84
C GLY A 50 2.12 16.37 3.18
N ASN A 51 1.67 15.12 3.12
CA ASN A 51 1.58 14.26 4.30
C ASN A 51 1.73 12.77 3.96
N VAL A 52 1.90 11.98 5.01
CA VAL A 52 1.82 10.52 4.98
C VAL A 52 0.54 10.10 5.69
N GLU A 53 -0.20 9.20 5.07
CA GLU A 53 -1.45 8.71 5.64
C GLU A 53 -1.26 7.39 6.40
N ILE A 54 -1.65 7.37 7.67
CA ILE A 54 -1.77 6.16 8.50
C ILE A 54 -3.11 6.21 9.22
N LYS A 55 -4.11 5.47 8.71
CA LYS A 55 -5.51 5.56 9.17
C LYS A 55 -6.10 4.23 9.67
N GLY A 56 -5.42 3.11 9.44
CA GLY A 56 -6.02 1.80 9.63
C GLY A 56 -6.91 1.36 8.46
N LEU A 57 -7.82 0.44 8.72
CA LEU A 57 -8.73 -0.13 7.71
C LEU A 57 -10.17 -0.04 8.17
N ALA A 58 -11.06 0.31 7.24
CA ALA A 58 -12.50 0.31 7.45
C ALA A 58 -13.22 -0.37 6.28
N SER A 59 -14.31 -1.08 6.58
CA SER A 59 -15.24 -1.60 5.59
C SER A 59 -16.63 -1.01 5.83
N VAL A 60 -17.21 -0.43 4.80
CA VAL A 60 -18.58 0.09 4.81
C VAL A 60 -19.41 -0.78 3.88
N ILE A 61 -20.50 -1.37 4.40
CA ILE A 61 -21.43 -2.18 3.63
C ILE A 61 -22.79 -1.52 3.68
N THR A 62 -23.34 -1.20 2.52
CA THR A 62 -24.69 -0.65 2.38
C THR A 62 -25.71 -1.77 2.33
N PHE A 63 -26.79 -1.65 3.09
CA PHE A 63 -27.90 -2.61 3.13
C PHE A 63 -29.13 -2.02 2.43
N PHE A 64 -29.70 -2.76 1.50
CA PHE A 64 -30.78 -2.31 0.64
C PHE A 64 -32.15 -2.88 1.03
N LYS A 65 -32.21 -3.83 1.97
CA LYS A 65 -33.47 -4.50 2.35
C LYS A 65 -34.60 -3.51 2.66
N GLY A 66 -34.36 -2.50 3.48
CA GLY A 66 -35.38 -1.52 3.81
C GLY A 66 -35.87 -0.65 2.62
N ALA A 67 -35.04 -0.44 1.61
CA ALA A 67 -35.45 0.21 0.35
C ALA A 67 -36.26 -0.75 -0.53
N LEU A 68 -35.86 -2.00 -0.63
CA LEU A 68 -36.57 -3.02 -1.37
C LEU A 68 -37.95 -3.29 -0.80
N ASP A 69 -38.08 -3.37 0.52
CA ASP A 69 -39.36 -3.52 1.22
C ASP A 69 -40.32 -2.37 0.91
N LYS A 70 -39.83 -1.10 0.86
CA LYS A 70 -40.64 0.07 0.50
C LYS A 70 -41.09 0.11 -0.97
N LEU A 71 -40.33 -0.53 -1.83
CA LEU A 71 -40.64 -0.66 -3.27
C LEU A 71 -41.45 -1.91 -3.60
N ASP A 72 -41.84 -2.69 -2.57
CA ASP A 72 -42.50 -4.00 -2.71
C ASP A 72 -41.72 -4.98 -3.59
N VAL A 73 -40.38 -4.92 -3.52
CA VAL A 73 -39.47 -5.81 -4.24
C VAL A 73 -38.97 -6.90 -3.28
N GLN A 74 -39.29 -8.15 -3.57
CA GLN A 74 -38.84 -9.31 -2.80
C GLN A 74 -37.75 -10.06 -3.54
N PRO A 75 -36.47 -9.95 -3.15
CA PRO A 75 -35.37 -10.68 -3.80
C PRO A 75 -35.45 -12.17 -3.42
N GLU A 76 -35.44 -13.04 -4.41
CA GLU A 76 -35.27 -14.48 -4.20
C GLU A 76 -33.77 -14.81 -4.06
N ILE A 77 -33.35 -15.22 -2.88
CA ILE A 77 -31.91 -15.40 -2.56
C ILE A 77 -31.66 -16.81 -2.08
N PHE A 78 -30.81 -17.51 -2.78
CA PHE A 78 -30.30 -18.83 -2.42
C PHE A 78 -28.90 -18.68 -1.80
N TYR A 79 -28.73 -19.09 -0.57
CA TYR A 79 -27.42 -19.06 0.11
C TYR A 79 -27.27 -20.27 1.03
N CYS A 80 -26.05 -20.72 1.26
CA CYS A 80 -25.73 -21.84 2.13
C CYS A 80 -24.55 -21.48 3.03
N GLY A 81 -24.72 -21.73 4.34
CA GLY A 81 -23.67 -21.55 5.35
C GLY A 81 -23.60 -20.15 5.98
N LYS A 82 -23.10 -20.13 7.21
CA LYS A 82 -23.10 -18.94 8.09
C LYS A 82 -22.19 -17.79 7.59
N PHE A 83 -21.17 -18.11 6.81
CA PHE A 83 -20.16 -17.14 6.34
C PHE A 83 -20.35 -16.71 4.87
N LYS A 84 -21.48 -17.09 4.25
CA LYS A 84 -21.83 -16.65 2.89
C LYS A 84 -22.62 -15.34 2.95
N SER A 85 -21.88 -14.25 3.17
CA SER A 85 -22.43 -12.93 3.49
C SER A 85 -22.72 -12.04 2.28
N ALA A 86 -22.31 -12.42 1.06
CA ALA A 86 -22.45 -11.59 -0.15
C ALA A 86 -23.92 -11.14 -0.41
N THR A 87 -24.91 -11.92 0.02
CA THR A 87 -26.35 -11.62 -0.15
C THR A 87 -26.96 -10.86 1.02
N GLU A 88 -26.24 -10.66 2.13
CA GLU A 88 -26.78 -9.96 3.31
C GLU A 88 -27.30 -8.55 3.00
N PRO A 89 -26.66 -7.74 2.12
CA PRO A 89 -27.15 -6.43 1.78
C PRO A 89 -28.60 -6.40 1.26
N PHE A 90 -29.07 -7.49 0.66
CA PHE A 90 -30.41 -7.55 0.08
C PHE A 90 -31.44 -8.23 1.00
N ARG A 91 -31.02 -9.04 1.98
CA ARG A 91 -31.91 -9.83 2.84
C ARG A 91 -31.91 -9.39 4.31
N MET A 92 -30.96 -8.54 4.72
CA MET A 92 -30.79 -8.08 6.10
C MET A 92 -30.73 -6.56 6.15
N GLU A 93 -31.07 -5.98 7.30
CA GLU A 93 -30.95 -4.53 7.55
C GLU A 93 -29.58 -4.12 8.08
N LYS A 94 -28.82 -5.08 8.60
CA LYS A 94 -27.48 -4.87 9.17
C LYS A 94 -26.62 -6.13 9.02
N MET A 95 -25.33 -5.94 9.15
CA MET A 95 -24.32 -6.99 9.10
C MET A 95 -24.55 -8.04 10.19
N SER A 96 -24.51 -9.32 9.83
CA SER A 96 -24.54 -10.43 10.78
C SER A 96 -23.25 -10.55 11.59
N ASP A 97 -23.31 -11.18 12.77
CA ASP A 97 -22.12 -11.45 13.58
C ASP A 97 -21.09 -12.35 12.87
N PRO A 98 -21.49 -13.41 12.14
CA PRO A 98 -20.53 -14.17 11.33
C PRO A 98 -19.81 -13.33 10.27
N ASN A 99 -20.53 -12.46 9.55
CA ASN A 99 -19.94 -11.57 8.57
C ASN A 99 -18.97 -10.57 9.24
N ARG A 100 -19.37 -9.98 10.36
CA ARG A 100 -18.51 -9.07 11.14
C ARG A 100 -17.21 -9.76 11.56
N LYS A 101 -17.29 -10.99 12.06
CA LYS A 101 -16.09 -11.78 12.44
C LYS A 101 -15.18 -12.05 11.26
N GLN A 102 -15.74 -12.41 10.11
CA GLN A 102 -14.97 -12.67 8.90
C GLN A 102 -14.25 -11.43 8.41
N LEU A 103 -14.94 -10.29 8.33
CA LEU A 103 -14.34 -9.02 7.90
C LEU A 103 -13.29 -8.53 8.90
N ALA A 104 -13.57 -8.64 10.20
CA ALA A 104 -12.60 -8.25 11.23
C ALA A 104 -11.31 -9.09 11.14
N ALA A 105 -11.42 -10.40 10.92
CA ALA A 105 -10.27 -11.27 10.75
C ALA A 105 -9.44 -10.90 9.51
N LEU A 106 -10.11 -10.65 8.38
CA LEU A 106 -9.44 -10.20 7.15
C LEU A 106 -8.73 -8.85 7.36
N GLN A 107 -9.42 -7.86 7.90
CA GLN A 107 -8.86 -6.54 8.17
C GLN A 107 -7.69 -6.60 9.16
N SER A 108 -7.80 -7.40 10.21
CA SER A 108 -6.73 -7.60 11.19
C SER A 108 -5.47 -8.19 10.53
N THR A 109 -5.61 -9.17 9.64
CA THR A 109 -4.50 -9.77 8.92
C THR A 109 -3.82 -8.74 8.00
N VAL A 110 -4.60 -7.99 7.22
CA VAL A 110 -4.06 -6.94 6.34
C VAL A 110 -3.40 -5.83 7.15
N TRP A 111 -4.05 -5.39 8.22
CA TRP A 111 -3.52 -4.32 9.07
C TRP A 111 -2.22 -4.73 9.78
N SER A 112 -2.13 -5.95 10.29
CA SER A 112 -0.90 -6.44 10.90
C SER A 112 0.27 -6.47 9.91
N THR A 113 0.01 -6.78 8.62
CA THR A 113 1.03 -6.73 7.57
C THR A 113 1.56 -5.30 7.35
N TYR A 114 0.67 -4.30 7.35
CA TYR A 114 1.09 -2.89 7.28
C TYR A 114 1.87 -2.47 8.52
N LEU A 115 1.37 -2.80 9.71
CA LEU A 115 2.04 -2.43 10.96
C LEU A 115 3.45 -2.99 11.05
N GLN A 116 3.68 -4.23 10.63
CA GLN A 116 5.01 -4.84 10.61
C GLN A 116 5.97 -4.08 9.68
N ALA A 117 5.54 -3.79 8.45
CA ALA A 117 6.35 -3.04 7.51
C ALA A 117 6.67 -1.60 7.98
N PHE A 118 5.72 -0.96 8.65
CA PHE A 118 5.91 0.37 9.19
C PHE A 118 6.84 0.36 10.42
N ALA A 119 6.73 -0.66 11.26
CA ALA A 119 7.61 -0.87 12.41
C ALA A 119 9.07 -1.08 12.00
N GLU A 120 9.31 -1.84 10.94
CA GLU A 120 10.64 -2.05 10.37
C GLU A 120 11.30 -0.73 9.94
N HIS A 121 10.54 0.17 9.33
CA HIS A 121 11.06 1.45 8.85
C HIS A 121 11.22 2.47 9.99
N THR A 122 10.19 2.62 10.82
CA THR A 122 10.14 3.66 11.88
C THR A 122 10.91 3.28 13.15
N HIS A 123 11.26 2.00 13.30
CA HIS A 123 11.80 1.42 14.55
C HIS A 123 10.87 1.58 15.77
N ALA A 124 9.60 1.94 15.54
CA ALA A 124 8.57 1.95 16.59
C ALA A 124 7.89 0.58 16.66
N ASP A 125 7.32 0.24 17.80
CA ASP A 125 6.53 -0.98 17.92
C ASP A 125 5.16 -0.85 17.23
N THR A 126 4.59 -1.99 16.87
CA THR A 126 3.29 -2.04 16.16
C THR A 126 2.12 -1.47 16.98
N ALA A 127 2.19 -1.52 18.32
CA ALA A 127 1.16 -0.95 19.21
C ALA A 127 1.19 0.58 19.14
N THR A 128 2.37 1.17 19.16
CA THR A 128 2.58 2.62 19.02
C THR A 128 2.07 3.12 17.66
N ILE A 129 2.40 2.43 16.56
CA ILE A 129 1.92 2.80 15.23
C ILE A 129 0.40 2.67 15.12
N ASN A 130 -0.16 1.61 15.71
CA ASN A 130 -1.61 1.43 15.77
C ASN A 130 -2.29 2.56 16.57
N GLN A 131 -1.65 3.04 17.64
CA GLN A 131 -2.13 4.20 18.39
C GLN A 131 -2.11 5.47 17.54
N TRP A 132 -1.06 5.71 16.74
CA TRP A 132 -1.01 6.84 15.82
C TRP A 132 -2.17 6.83 14.81
N ALA A 133 -2.48 5.64 14.27
CA ALA A 133 -3.63 5.48 13.37
C ALA A 133 -4.97 5.77 14.07
N GLN A 134 -5.15 5.30 15.30
CA GLN A 134 -6.38 5.49 16.08
C GLN A 134 -6.61 6.94 16.49
N THR A 135 -5.55 7.65 16.84
CA THR A 135 -5.62 9.04 17.31
C THR A 135 -5.51 10.08 16.19
N GLY A 136 -5.17 9.64 14.98
CA GLY A 136 -4.89 10.57 13.88
C GLY A 136 -3.67 11.44 14.15
N ALA A 137 -2.63 10.88 14.75
CA ALA A 137 -1.45 11.63 15.17
C ALA A 137 -0.64 12.21 13.99
N ILE A 138 -0.80 11.66 12.80
CA ILE A 138 -0.03 12.03 11.60
C ILE A 138 -0.93 12.78 10.63
N GLN A 139 -0.84 14.10 10.62
CA GLN A 139 -1.65 15.00 9.78
C GLN A 139 -0.79 15.86 8.84
N THR A 140 0.49 16.04 9.17
CA THR A 140 1.41 16.92 8.45
C THR A 140 2.75 16.25 8.21
N ALA A 141 3.51 16.75 7.23
CA ALA A 141 4.88 16.29 6.98
C ALA A 141 5.78 16.44 8.21
N ALA A 142 5.61 17.50 9.01
CA ALA A 142 6.38 17.72 10.23
C ALA A 142 6.10 16.66 11.29
N GLN A 143 4.84 16.25 11.45
CA GLN A 143 4.47 15.14 12.35
C GLN A 143 4.99 13.79 11.82
N ALA A 144 4.90 13.54 10.51
CA ALA A 144 5.48 12.34 9.92
C ALA A 144 6.99 12.26 10.16
N LEU A 145 7.71 13.38 10.07
CA LEU A 145 9.15 13.45 10.36
C LEU A 145 9.44 13.21 11.85
N SER A 146 8.68 13.83 12.74
CA SER A 146 8.89 13.66 14.20
C SER A 146 8.60 12.23 14.70
N HIS A 147 7.80 11.49 13.98
CA HIS A 147 7.49 10.07 14.24
C HIS A 147 8.33 9.10 13.41
N HIS A 148 9.37 9.59 12.73
CA HIS A 148 10.27 8.79 11.89
C HIS A 148 9.59 8.00 10.76
N LEU A 149 8.43 8.46 10.31
CA LEU A 149 7.76 7.90 9.12
C LEU A 149 8.44 8.33 7.83
N ILE A 150 9.14 9.46 7.86
CA ILE A 150 9.93 10.00 6.75
C ILE A 150 11.28 10.49 7.24
N ASP A 151 12.27 10.55 6.34
CA ASP A 151 13.63 10.97 6.62
C ASP A 151 13.85 12.45 6.34
N GLY A 152 12.91 13.10 5.66
CA GLY A 152 13.02 14.54 5.42
C GLY A 152 11.85 15.13 4.66
N ILE A 153 11.74 16.45 4.83
CA ILE A 153 10.78 17.28 4.12
C ILE A 153 11.55 18.03 3.04
N ARG A 154 11.19 17.82 1.77
CA ARG A 154 11.92 18.33 0.61
C ARG A 154 10.98 18.71 -0.53
N TYR A 155 11.36 19.70 -1.31
CA TYR A 155 10.81 19.92 -2.64
C TYR A 155 11.46 18.99 -3.66
N LYS A 156 10.82 18.80 -4.80
CA LYS A 156 11.27 17.88 -5.86
C LYS A 156 12.66 18.21 -6.38
N ASP A 157 12.97 19.48 -6.61
CA ASP A 157 14.31 19.98 -7.04
C ASP A 157 15.40 19.61 -6.03
N GLN A 158 15.10 19.68 -4.73
CA GLN A 158 16.03 19.26 -3.69
C GLN A 158 16.28 17.74 -3.71
N ILE A 159 15.30 16.93 -4.12
CA ILE A 159 15.50 15.49 -4.32
C ILE A 159 16.39 15.24 -5.53
N GLU A 160 16.21 15.98 -6.62
CA GLU A 160 17.09 15.91 -7.78
C GLU A 160 18.54 16.26 -7.41
N ASP A 161 18.74 17.27 -6.58
CA ASP A 161 20.07 17.63 -6.07
C ASP A 161 20.68 16.54 -5.17
N LEU A 162 19.85 15.87 -4.36
CA LEU A 162 20.28 14.71 -3.58
C LEU A 162 20.72 13.55 -4.50
N LEU A 163 19.96 13.28 -5.56
CA LEU A 163 20.30 12.26 -6.54
C LEU A 163 21.61 12.58 -7.28
N ARG A 164 21.82 13.84 -7.71
CA ARG A 164 23.08 14.28 -8.33
C ARG A 164 24.27 13.99 -7.42
N ARG A 165 24.20 14.45 -6.17
CA ARG A 165 25.26 14.22 -5.18
C ARG A 165 25.53 12.76 -4.92
N LYS A 166 24.46 11.97 -4.75
CA LYS A 166 24.57 10.53 -4.49
C LYS A 166 25.15 9.75 -5.67
N SER A 167 24.93 10.24 -6.89
CA SER A 167 25.44 9.66 -8.13
C SER A 167 26.83 10.21 -8.52
N GLY A 168 27.45 11.09 -7.72
CA GLY A 168 28.74 11.68 -8.01
C GLY A 168 28.73 12.69 -9.17
N LEU A 169 27.57 13.23 -9.53
CA LEU A 169 27.38 14.22 -10.58
C LEU A 169 27.62 15.64 -10.05
N GLY A 170 28.16 16.50 -10.89
CA GLY A 170 28.27 17.93 -10.63
C GLY A 170 26.91 18.64 -10.61
N LYS A 171 26.91 19.91 -10.14
CA LYS A 171 25.66 20.68 -9.99
C LYS A 171 24.94 20.90 -11.32
N ASP A 172 25.70 21.09 -12.40
CA ASP A 172 25.16 21.38 -13.73
C ASP A 172 25.02 20.13 -14.62
N ASP A 173 25.37 18.96 -14.09
CA ASP A 173 25.26 17.71 -14.85
C ASP A 173 23.80 17.26 -14.93
N GLU A 174 23.42 16.73 -16.10
CA GLU A 174 22.09 16.17 -16.32
C GLU A 174 21.95 14.79 -15.66
N ILE A 175 20.86 14.60 -14.88
CA ILE A 175 20.51 13.29 -14.35
C ILE A 175 19.86 12.46 -15.46
N ARG A 176 20.51 11.39 -15.91
CA ARG A 176 19.96 10.47 -16.89
C ARG A 176 18.95 9.51 -16.23
N LEU A 177 17.66 9.88 -16.25
CA LEU A 177 16.59 9.05 -15.73
C LEU A 177 16.08 8.08 -16.80
N VAL A 178 15.89 6.82 -16.40
CA VAL A 178 15.23 5.79 -17.21
C VAL A 178 13.90 5.43 -16.57
N SER A 179 12.80 5.66 -17.29
CA SER A 179 11.48 5.27 -16.77
C SER A 179 11.37 3.75 -16.65
N ILE A 180 10.55 3.28 -15.70
CA ILE A 180 10.32 1.85 -15.47
C ILE A 180 9.83 1.13 -16.74
N GLY A 181 9.00 1.78 -17.56
CA GLY A 181 8.51 1.22 -18.82
C GLY A 181 9.62 1.04 -19.86
N LYS A 182 10.60 1.97 -19.94
CA LYS A 182 11.77 1.81 -20.80
C LYS A 182 12.75 0.77 -20.28
N TYR A 183 12.85 0.64 -18.96
CA TYR A 183 13.71 -0.36 -18.34
C TYR A 183 13.16 -1.78 -18.53
N SER A 184 11.86 -1.99 -18.29
CA SER A 184 11.19 -3.28 -18.45
C SER A 184 11.06 -3.72 -19.92
N GLY A 185 11.07 -2.78 -20.86
CA GLY A 185 11.01 -3.07 -22.31
C GLY A 185 12.32 -3.56 -22.92
N LYS A 186 13.42 -3.60 -22.18
CA LYS A 186 14.65 -4.30 -22.63
C LYS A 186 14.48 -5.77 -22.28
N PRO A 187 14.44 -6.69 -23.28
CA PRO A 187 14.46 -8.12 -22.96
C PRO A 187 15.73 -8.37 -22.14
N GLY A 188 15.56 -8.92 -20.94
CA GLY A 188 16.67 -9.57 -20.30
C GLY A 188 17.28 -10.51 -21.32
N SER A 189 18.59 -10.62 -21.38
CA SER A 189 19.23 -11.61 -22.23
C SER A 189 18.88 -13.00 -21.69
N ASP A 190 17.69 -13.47 -22.03
CA ASP A 190 17.36 -14.89 -21.92
C ASP A 190 18.32 -15.62 -22.81
N LYS A 191 19.36 -16.17 -22.19
CA LYS A 191 20.19 -17.14 -22.86
C LYS A 191 19.27 -18.32 -23.16
N ASP A 192 18.93 -18.47 -24.44
CA ASP A 192 18.19 -19.59 -24.97
C ASP A 192 18.77 -20.91 -24.39
N GLY A 193 17.92 -21.70 -23.71
CA GLY A 193 18.32 -23.03 -23.25
C GLY A 193 17.83 -23.43 -21.86
N GLY A 194 17.06 -22.60 -21.14
CA GLY A 194 16.47 -22.94 -19.84
C GLY A 194 15.16 -23.72 -19.94
N ALA A 195 14.78 -24.43 -18.87
CA ALA A 195 13.49 -25.08 -18.74
C ALA A 195 12.36 -24.05 -18.97
N LYS A 196 11.37 -24.41 -19.79
CA LYS A 196 10.21 -23.54 -20.06
C LYS A 196 9.24 -23.63 -18.89
N ILE A 197 8.88 -22.46 -18.32
CA ILE A 197 7.87 -22.34 -17.28
C ILE A 197 6.60 -21.81 -17.94
N ALA A 198 5.47 -22.53 -17.80
CA ALA A 198 4.17 -22.04 -18.19
C ALA A 198 3.57 -21.24 -17.03
N LEU A 199 3.28 -19.96 -17.24
CA LEU A 199 2.57 -19.12 -16.28
C LEU A 199 1.10 -19.04 -16.69
N ILE A 200 0.21 -19.56 -15.84
CA ILE A 200 -1.23 -19.47 -16.01
C ILE A 200 -1.75 -18.38 -15.05
N ILE A 201 -2.29 -17.31 -15.60
CA ILE A 201 -2.86 -16.22 -14.82
C ILE A 201 -4.38 -16.38 -14.84
N ALA A 202 -5.00 -16.58 -13.67
CA ALA A 202 -6.44 -16.52 -13.49
C ALA A 202 -6.79 -15.16 -12.86
N GLN A 203 -7.56 -14.36 -13.58
CA GLN A 203 -8.13 -13.10 -13.08
C GLN A 203 -9.65 -13.26 -13.05
N GLY A 204 -10.28 -12.82 -11.95
CA GLY A 204 -11.72 -12.77 -11.77
C GLY A 204 -12.12 -11.53 -11.02
N GLU A 205 -13.35 -11.07 -11.25
CA GLU A 205 -14.03 -10.07 -10.43
C GLU A 205 -14.68 -10.69 -9.20
#